data_507909e4ec95e14ac8bfbbf9f0c38486
#
_entry.id   507909e4ec95e14ac8bfbbf9f0c38486
#
_cell.length_a   1.000
_cell.length_b   1.000
_cell.length_c   1.000
_cell.angle_alpha   90.00
_cell.angle_beta   90.00
_cell.angle_gamma   90.00
#
_symmetry.space_group_name_H-M   'P 1'
#
loop_
_entity.id
_entity.type
_entity.pdbx_description
1 polymer ?
#
loop_
_entity_poly.entity_id
_entity_poly.type
_entity_poly.pdbx_seq_one_letter_code
_entity_poly.pdbx_strand_id
1 'polypeptide(L)'
;MFKNKTMYTPEDKREFIDLVFGQWHYFADTKSMTKATFSMDIPTKAIKILTYKNDIVLDPFAGSGTSMVAAETLDRRWIGIELSPNYSKVANERVGFFVQQKRQQVIEFPEKPIEVV
;
A
#
# COMPACT_ATOMS: atom_id res chain seq x y z
N MET A 1 6.71 14.23 -13.51
CA MET A 1 6.33 13.65 -12.24
C MET A 1 5.08 14.29 -11.64
N PHE A 2 4.95 15.60 -11.61
CA PHE A 2 3.77 16.29 -11.10
C PHE A 2 2.95 16.86 -12.28
N LYS A 3 1.88 16.18 -12.65
CA LYS A 3 1.05 16.57 -13.82
C LYS A 3 0.09 17.73 -13.55
N ASN A 4 -0.18 18.05 -12.28
CA ASN A 4 -1.05 19.18 -11.92
C ASN A 4 -0.63 19.76 -10.57
N LYS A 5 -0.12 20.98 -10.57
CA LYS A 5 0.25 21.73 -9.35
C LYS A 5 -0.95 22.00 -8.41
N THR A 6 -2.17 21.90 -8.91
CA THR A 6 -3.40 22.21 -8.17
C THR A 6 -3.94 21.05 -7.35
N MET A 7 -3.38 19.85 -7.49
CA MET A 7 -3.86 18.64 -6.78
C MET A 7 -3.15 18.36 -5.45
N TYR A 8 -2.15 19.15 -5.07
CA TYR A 8 -1.38 18.92 -3.86
C TYR A 8 -1.63 20.04 -2.85
N THR A 9 -2.01 19.63 -1.63
CA THR A 9 -2.15 20.54 -0.51
C THR A 9 -0.76 20.98 0.01
N PRO A 10 -0.68 22.05 0.82
CA PRO A 10 0.57 22.40 1.51
C PRO A 10 1.11 21.27 2.39
N GLU A 11 0.21 20.47 2.98
CA GLU A 11 0.55 19.29 3.79
C GLU A 11 1.20 18.21 2.94
N ASP A 12 0.65 17.92 1.74
CA ASP A 12 1.24 16.95 0.80
C ASP A 12 2.66 17.34 0.39
N LYS A 13 2.90 18.63 0.17
CA LYS A 13 4.24 19.13 -0.17
C LYS A 13 5.22 18.99 1.00
N ARG A 14 4.76 19.24 2.22
CA ARG A 14 5.59 19.11 3.42
C ARG A 14 5.93 17.65 3.66
N GLU A 15 4.93 16.76 3.59
CA GLU A 15 5.15 15.31 3.67
C GLU A 15 6.16 14.84 2.62
N PHE A 16 6.04 15.29 1.37
CA PHE A 16 6.98 14.94 0.31
C PHE A 16 8.42 15.38 0.62
N ILE A 17 8.59 16.61 1.11
CA ILE A 17 9.91 17.14 1.50
C ILE A 17 10.49 16.30 2.62
N ASP A 18 9.71 15.99 3.66
CA ASP A 18 10.16 15.18 4.79
C ASP A 18 10.55 13.77 4.37
N LEU A 19 9.82 13.19 3.42
CA LEU A 19 10.11 11.86 2.88
C LEU A 19 11.39 11.83 2.03
N VAL A 20 11.66 12.88 1.25
CA VAL A 20 12.83 12.93 0.35
C VAL A 20 14.13 13.30 1.08
N PHE A 21 14.05 14.22 2.04
CA PHE A 21 15.24 14.74 2.73
C PHE A 21 15.42 14.23 4.16
N GLY A 22 14.40 13.57 4.73
CA GLY A 22 14.45 13.03 6.08
C GLY A 22 15.20 11.70 6.18
N GLN A 23 15.73 11.43 7.36
CA GLN A 23 16.15 10.09 7.73
C GLN A 23 14.92 9.29 8.16
N TRP A 24 14.69 8.14 7.53
CA TRP A 24 13.58 7.29 7.90
C TRP A 24 13.96 6.42 9.09
N HIS A 25 13.34 6.70 10.23
CA HIS A 25 13.45 5.87 11.42
C HIS A 25 12.28 4.87 11.43
N TYR A 26 12.59 3.60 11.60
CA TYR A 26 11.58 2.54 11.70
C TYR A 26 11.99 1.51 12.75
N PHE A 27 11.00 0.90 13.36
CA PHE A 27 11.20 -0.23 14.26
C PHE A 27 10.94 -1.52 13.50
N ALA A 28 11.77 -2.54 13.74
CA ALA A 28 11.53 -3.87 13.19
C ALA A 28 10.19 -4.39 13.72
N ASP A 29 9.40 -4.98 12.83
CA ASP A 29 8.17 -5.66 13.23
C ASP A 29 8.51 -6.97 13.93
N THR A 30 8.46 -6.98 15.26
CA THR A 30 8.76 -8.14 16.10
C THR A 30 7.66 -9.19 16.13
N LYS A 31 6.46 -8.89 15.58
CA LYS A 31 5.30 -9.80 15.51
C LYS A 31 5.16 -10.47 14.15
N SER A 32 6.18 -10.41 13.34
CA SER A 32 6.13 -10.91 11.97
C SER A 32 6.03 -12.43 11.88
N MET A 33 5.20 -12.88 10.95
CA MET A 33 5.05 -14.30 10.59
C MET A 33 6.22 -14.87 9.78
N THR A 34 7.20 -14.06 9.41
CA THR A 34 8.35 -14.47 8.61
C THR A 34 9.66 -13.97 9.21
N LYS A 35 10.74 -14.71 9.01
CA LYS A 35 12.07 -14.42 9.59
C LYS A 35 12.71 -13.12 9.08
N ALA A 36 12.19 -12.50 8.03
CA ALA A 36 12.79 -11.38 7.32
C ALA A 36 11.78 -10.30 6.93
N THR A 37 10.87 -9.93 7.82
CA THR A 37 9.95 -8.82 7.55
C THR A 37 10.55 -7.49 7.96
N PHE A 38 10.23 -6.51 7.14
CA PHE A 38 10.53 -5.11 7.41
C PHE A 38 9.24 -4.34 7.76
N SER A 39 9.41 -3.19 8.38
CA SER A 39 8.29 -2.33 8.77
C SER A 39 7.47 -1.92 7.55
N MET A 40 6.14 -1.84 7.73
CA MET A 40 5.19 -1.32 6.75
C MET A 40 5.52 0.12 6.31
N ASP A 41 6.20 0.89 7.14
CA ASP A 41 6.57 2.28 6.85
C ASP A 41 7.47 2.41 5.62
N ILE A 42 8.39 1.46 5.41
CA ILE A 42 9.34 1.51 4.30
C ILE A 42 8.63 1.45 2.95
N PRO A 43 7.84 0.41 2.64
CA PRO A 43 7.14 0.37 1.37
C PRO A 43 6.07 1.47 1.24
N THR A 44 5.41 1.86 2.32
CA THR A 44 4.44 2.96 2.32
C THR A 44 5.08 4.27 1.86
N LYS A 45 6.21 4.64 2.43
CA LYS A 45 6.96 5.85 2.06
C LYS A 45 7.48 5.77 0.63
N ALA A 46 8.08 4.66 0.25
CA ALA A 46 8.61 4.45 -1.10
C ALA A 46 7.50 4.55 -2.16
N ILE A 47 6.37 3.88 -1.94
CA ILE A 47 5.22 3.91 -2.86
C ILE A 47 4.66 5.31 -3.00
N LYS A 48 4.50 6.06 -1.91
CA LYS A 48 4.03 7.46 -1.95
C LYS A 48 4.92 8.37 -2.78
N ILE A 49 6.24 8.23 -2.65
CA ILE A 49 7.20 9.07 -3.36
C ILE A 49 7.29 8.72 -4.84
N LEU A 50 7.27 7.44 -5.18
CA LEU A 50 7.65 6.92 -6.49
C LEU A 50 6.47 6.64 -7.41
N THR A 51 5.24 6.65 -6.91
CA THR A 51 4.06 6.26 -7.68
C THR A 51 2.88 7.21 -7.51
N TYR A 52 1.92 7.09 -8.43
CA TYR A 52 0.60 7.71 -8.34
C TYR A 52 -0.46 6.67 -8.01
N LYS A 53 -1.65 7.13 -7.58
CA LYS A 53 -2.82 6.26 -7.45
C LYS A 53 -3.08 5.50 -8.75
N ASN A 54 -3.47 4.24 -8.63
CA ASN A 54 -3.70 3.30 -9.73
C ASN A 54 -2.46 2.83 -10.50
N ASP A 55 -1.26 3.28 -10.14
CA ASP A 55 -0.03 2.69 -10.67
C ASP A 55 0.14 1.25 -10.17
N ILE A 56 1.02 0.50 -10.84
CA ILE A 56 1.33 -0.88 -10.48
C ILE A 56 2.64 -0.92 -9.69
N VAL A 57 2.58 -1.51 -8.51
CA VAL A 57 3.74 -1.82 -7.67
C VAL A 57 4.10 -3.29 -7.89
N LEU A 58 5.33 -3.54 -8.30
CA LEU A 58 5.86 -4.90 -8.46
C LEU A 58 6.83 -5.21 -7.32
N ASP A 59 6.59 -6.32 -6.63
CA ASP A 59 7.52 -6.89 -5.66
C ASP A 59 7.90 -8.32 -6.09
N PRO A 60 9.12 -8.53 -6.63
CA PRO A 60 9.56 -9.84 -7.09
C PRO A 60 9.93 -10.80 -5.96
N PHE A 61 9.94 -10.33 -4.72
CA PHE A 61 10.26 -11.11 -3.50
C PHE A 61 9.21 -10.83 -2.41
N ALA A 62 7.96 -11.10 -2.71
CA ALA A 62 6.82 -10.63 -1.95
C ALA A 62 6.79 -11.10 -0.48
N GLY A 63 7.36 -12.27 -0.17
CA GLY A 63 7.37 -12.82 1.18
C GLY A 63 5.95 -12.92 1.77
N SER A 64 5.73 -12.27 2.91
CA SER A 64 4.40 -12.20 3.56
C SER A 64 3.48 -11.10 2.99
N GLY A 65 3.88 -10.42 1.93
CA GLY A 65 3.02 -9.46 1.21
C GLY A 65 3.00 -8.05 1.77
N THR A 66 4.00 -7.62 2.53
CA THR A 66 4.04 -6.29 3.14
C THR A 66 3.95 -5.16 2.10
N SER A 67 4.71 -5.24 1.01
CA SER A 67 4.65 -4.25 -0.08
C SER A 67 3.29 -4.22 -0.78
N MET A 68 2.66 -5.38 -0.95
CA MET A 68 1.34 -5.49 -1.57
C MET A 68 0.25 -4.88 -0.68
N VAL A 69 0.31 -5.11 0.64
CA VAL A 69 -0.60 -4.49 1.59
C VAL A 69 -0.43 -2.97 1.59
N ALA A 70 0.80 -2.47 1.56
CA ALA A 70 1.07 -1.03 1.47
C ALA A 70 0.51 -0.43 0.17
N ALA A 71 0.72 -1.09 -0.97
CA ALA A 71 0.18 -0.66 -2.26
C ALA A 71 -1.35 -0.63 -2.25
N GLU A 72 -2.01 -1.68 -1.75
CA GLU A 72 -3.46 -1.76 -1.61
C GLU A 72 -4.02 -0.64 -0.73
N THR A 73 -3.38 -0.38 0.41
CA THR A 73 -3.78 0.68 1.34
C THR A 73 -3.71 2.08 0.71
N LEU A 74 -2.76 2.28 -0.19
CA LEU A 74 -2.51 3.54 -0.88
C LEU A 74 -3.22 3.66 -2.25
N ASP A 75 -4.15 2.78 -2.57
CA ASP A 75 -4.87 2.75 -3.85
C ASP A 75 -3.96 2.52 -5.07
N ARG A 76 -2.91 1.74 -4.91
CA ARG A 76 -2.10 1.23 -6.01
C ARG A 76 -2.48 -0.21 -6.31
N ARG A 77 -2.36 -0.59 -7.58
CA ARG A 77 -2.42 -2.00 -7.98
C ARG A 77 -1.09 -2.65 -7.64
N TRP A 78 -1.06 -3.95 -7.53
CA TRP A 78 0.16 -4.66 -7.13
C TRP A 78 0.30 -6.00 -7.85
N ILE A 79 1.54 -6.42 -8.01
CA ILE A 79 1.94 -7.75 -8.46
C ILE A 79 3.02 -8.24 -7.50
N GLY A 80 2.77 -9.35 -6.82
CA GLY A 80 3.75 -10.01 -5.96
C GLY A 80 4.20 -11.33 -6.57
N ILE A 81 5.49 -11.62 -6.47
CA ILE A 81 6.08 -12.90 -6.87
C ILE A 81 6.73 -13.51 -5.63
N GLU A 82 6.36 -14.74 -5.31
CA GLU A 82 6.88 -15.48 -4.18
C GLU A 82 7.09 -16.94 -4.55
N LEU A 83 8.30 -17.45 -4.32
CA LEU A 83 8.67 -18.82 -4.65
C LEU A 83 8.11 -19.83 -3.63
N SER A 84 8.02 -19.45 -2.35
CA SER A 84 7.52 -20.32 -1.29
C SER A 84 6.00 -20.41 -1.31
N PRO A 85 5.39 -21.59 -1.51
CA PRO A 85 3.94 -21.74 -1.46
C PRO A 85 3.33 -21.31 -0.12
N ASN A 86 4.03 -21.54 0.99
CA ASN A 86 3.58 -21.17 2.33
C ASN A 86 3.52 -19.64 2.47
N TYR A 87 4.55 -18.93 2.04
CA TYR A 87 4.56 -17.47 2.08
C TYR A 87 3.56 -16.85 1.11
N SER A 88 3.43 -17.43 -0.09
CA SER A 88 2.42 -17.02 -1.05
C SER A 88 1.00 -17.12 -0.48
N LYS A 89 0.69 -18.20 0.25
CA LYS A 89 -0.59 -18.36 0.94
C LYS A 89 -0.81 -17.26 2.00
N VAL A 90 0.18 -17.05 2.86
CA VAL A 90 0.15 -15.99 3.89
C VAL A 90 -0.06 -14.61 3.27
N ALA A 91 0.68 -14.30 2.19
CA ALA A 91 0.55 -13.03 1.49
C ALA A 91 -0.86 -12.82 0.92
N ASN A 92 -1.42 -13.84 0.27
CA ASN A 92 -2.77 -13.78 -0.30
C ASN A 92 -3.86 -13.58 0.76
N GLU A 93 -3.77 -14.29 1.88
CA GLU A 93 -4.69 -14.14 3.00
C GLU A 93 -4.62 -12.73 3.61
N ARG A 94 -3.40 -12.25 3.83
CA ARG A 94 -3.15 -10.93 4.40
C ARG A 94 -3.65 -9.79 3.51
N VAL A 95 -3.33 -9.83 2.23
CA VAL A 95 -3.79 -8.80 1.27
C VAL A 95 -5.29 -8.90 1.06
N GLY A 96 -5.84 -10.11 0.96
CA GLY A 96 -7.27 -10.36 0.82
C GLY A 96 -8.10 -9.73 1.93
N PHE A 97 -7.62 -9.77 3.17
CA PHE A 97 -8.27 -9.11 4.30
C PHE A 97 -8.40 -7.59 4.10
N PHE A 98 -7.36 -6.91 3.63
CA PHE A 98 -7.41 -5.48 3.36
C PHE A 98 -8.32 -5.12 2.19
N VAL A 99 -8.33 -5.93 1.14
CA VAL A 99 -9.25 -5.75 0.00
C VAL A 99 -10.71 -5.86 0.45
N GLN A 100 -11.03 -6.82 1.30
CA GLN A 100 -12.39 -6.98 1.83
C GLN A 100 -12.81 -5.80 2.72
N GLN A 101 -11.93 -5.31 3.58
CA GLN A 101 -12.21 -4.13 4.41
C GLN A 101 -12.55 -2.90 3.56
N LYS A 102 -11.80 -2.64 2.50
CA LYS A 102 -12.09 -1.53 1.57
C LYS A 102 -13.46 -1.68 0.92
N ARG A 103 -13.81 -2.88 0.46
CA ARG A 103 -15.11 -3.16 -0.14
C ARG A 103 -16.26 -2.94 0.83
N GLN A 104 -16.10 -3.34 2.09
CA GLN A 104 -17.10 -3.09 3.14
C GLN A 104 -17.30 -1.59 3.40
N GLN A 105 -16.24 -0.81 3.45
CA GLN A 105 -16.33 0.65 3.61
C GLN A 105 -17.09 1.32 2.46
N VAL A 106 -16.91 0.84 1.23
CA VAL A 106 -17.65 1.35 0.06
C VAL A 106 -19.13 0.98 0.11
N ILE A 107 -19.47 -0.18 0.68
CA ILE A 107 -20.87 -0.64 0.83
C ILE A 107 -21.59 0.08 1.99
N GLU A 108 -20.87 0.41 3.06
CA GLU A 108 -21.45 1.04 4.26
C GLU A 108 -21.93 2.48 4.03
N PHE A 109 -21.48 3.16 2.97
CA PHE A 109 -21.85 4.55 2.68
C PHE A 109 -22.35 4.75 1.24
N PRO A 110 -23.46 4.14 0.81
CA PRO A 110 -24.10 4.54 -0.42
C PRO A 110 -24.75 5.91 -0.20
N GLU A 111 -24.14 6.97 -0.65
CA GLU A 111 -24.71 8.32 -0.54
C GLU A 111 -26.02 8.49 -1.30
N LYS A 112 -26.33 7.64 -2.26
CA LYS A 112 -27.58 7.61 -3.01
C LYS A 112 -27.92 6.20 -3.48
N PRO A 113 -29.20 5.84 -3.55
CA PRO A 113 -29.60 4.63 -4.23
C PRO A 113 -29.12 4.66 -5.68
N ILE A 114 -28.51 3.56 -6.12
CA ILE A 114 -28.13 3.39 -7.51
C ILE A 114 -29.44 3.34 -8.31
N GLU A 115 -29.74 4.40 -9.02
CA GLU A 115 -30.80 4.35 -10.04
C GLU A 115 -30.30 3.51 -11.19
N VAL A 116 -30.86 2.31 -11.33
CA VAL A 116 -30.69 1.49 -12.53
C VAL A 116 -31.59 2.08 -13.60
N VAL A 117 -30.97 2.71 -14.56
CA VAL A 117 -31.69 3.23 -15.74
C VAL A 117 -31.78 2.14 -16.77
#